data_292b6a01f35900b25e33f3ac1177dea0
#
_entry.id   292b6a01f35900b25e33f3ac1177dea0
#
_cell.length_a   1.000
_cell.length_b   1.000
_cell.length_c   1.000
_cell.angle_alpha   90.00
_cell.angle_beta   90.00
_cell.angle_gamma   90.00
#
_symmetry.space_group_name_H-M   'P 1'
#
loop_
_entity.id
_entity.type
_entity.pdbx_description
1 polymer ?
#
loop_
_entity_poly.entity_id
_entity_poly.type
_entity_poly.pdbx_seq_one_letter_code
_entity_poly.pdbx_strand_id
1 'polypeptide(L)'
;MARSAKAVPWFLFAAGGTVLAFILPVMIFVTGLAPAVGMFSGALSYDTMSAFVGNWLIKLILLGIIVLALWHAAHRLRVCAHDFGIRADTVVAWVLYSLAAVGSVATIIALLRV
;
A
#
# COMPACT_ATOMS: atom_id res chain seq x y z
N MET A 1 -4.39 -7.42 29.31
CA MET A 1 -3.24 -7.81 28.50
C MET A 1 -3.65 -8.23 27.07
N ALA A 2 -4.57 -9.20 26.91
CA ALA A 2 -5.06 -9.61 25.59
C ALA A 2 -5.74 -8.50 24.77
N ARG A 3 -6.24 -7.47 25.40
CA ARG A 3 -6.93 -6.34 24.74
C ARG A 3 -5.96 -5.41 23.99
N SER A 4 -4.75 -5.22 24.49
CA SER A 4 -3.76 -4.34 23.86
C SER A 4 -3.17 -4.94 22.58
N ALA A 5 -3.07 -6.27 22.50
CA ALA A 5 -2.53 -6.95 21.32
C ALA A 5 -3.42 -6.83 20.08
N LYS A 6 -4.72 -6.60 20.25
CA LYS A 6 -5.67 -6.41 19.14
C LYS A 6 -5.75 -4.97 18.67
N ALA A 7 -5.40 -4.02 19.51
CA ALA A 7 -5.51 -2.60 19.20
C ALA A 7 -4.50 -2.16 18.13
N VAL A 8 -3.28 -2.70 18.15
CA VAL A 8 -2.21 -2.33 17.20
C VAL A 8 -2.54 -2.75 15.76
N PRO A 9 -2.88 -4.02 15.46
CA PRO A 9 -3.28 -4.42 14.12
C PRO A 9 -4.51 -3.65 13.62
N TRP A 10 -5.47 -3.41 14.48
CA TRP A 10 -6.68 -2.66 14.12
C TRP A 10 -6.38 -1.20 13.82
N PHE A 11 -5.52 -0.57 14.60
CA PHE A 11 -5.06 0.80 14.35
C PHE A 11 -4.32 0.90 13.01
N LEU A 12 -3.41 -0.03 12.71
CA LEU A 12 -2.69 -0.08 11.44
C LEU A 12 -3.65 -0.26 10.25
N PHE A 13 -4.65 -1.11 10.40
CA PHE A 13 -5.69 -1.29 9.39
C PHE A 13 -6.47 0.00 9.14
N ALA A 14 -6.93 0.66 10.19
CA ALA A 14 -7.67 1.92 10.10
C ALA A 14 -6.81 3.04 9.52
N ALA A 15 -5.57 3.18 9.98
CA ALA A 15 -4.62 4.15 9.45
C ALA A 15 -4.35 3.91 7.95
N GLY A 16 -4.15 2.66 7.54
CA GLY A 16 -3.98 2.28 6.14
C GLY A 16 -5.16 2.72 5.29
N GLY A 17 -6.38 2.43 5.70
CA GLY A 17 -7.59 2.84 5.00
C GLY A 17 -7.74 4.35 4.90
N THR A 18 -7.46 5.07 5.97
CA THR A 18 -7.53 6.53 5.99
C THR A 18 -6.50 7.16 5.05
N VAL A 19 -5.24 6.72 5.13
CA VAL A 19 -4.17 7.21 4.26
C VAL A 19 -4.51 6.94 2.78
N LEU A 20 -4.97 5.73 2.47
CA LEU A 20 -5.35 5.36 1.10
C LEU A 20 -6.52 6.19 0.57
N ALA A 21 -7.52 6.48 1.40
CA ALA A 21 -8.68 7.29 1.01
C ALA A 21 -8.28 8.69 0.54
N PHE A 22 -7.22 9.27 1.08
CA PHE A 22 -6.69 10.56 0.66
C PHE A 22 -5.70 10.46 -0.49
N ILE A 23 -4.81 9.47 -0.46
CA ILE A 23 -3.69 9.39 -1.41
C ILE A 23 -4.11 8.79 -2.75
N LEU A 24 -4.92 7.72 -2.77
CA LEU A 24 -5.30 7.04 -4.01
C LEU A 24 -5.99 7.95 -5.03
N PRO A 25 -7.01 8.76 -4.67
CA PRO A 25 -7.62 9.66 -5.64
C PRO A 25 -6.63 10.65 -6.25
N VAL A 26 -5.74 11.21 -5.43
CA VAL A 26 -4.68 12.13 -5.90
C VAL A 26 -3.72 11.42 -6.84
N MET A 27 -3.28 10.21 -6.49
CA MET A 27 -2.36 9.41 -7.32
C MET A 27 -2.99 9.02 -8.65
N ILE A 28 -4.24 8.60 -8.65
CA ILE A 28 -4.99 8.28 -9.88
C ILE A 28 -5.08 9.51 -10.78
N PHE A 29 -5.40 10.67 -10.21
CA PHE A 29 -5.45 11.91 -10.96
C PHE A 29 -4.10 12.29 -11.54
N VAL A 30 -3.06 12.36 -10.72
CA VAL A 30 -1.72 12.82 -11.12
C VAL A 30 -1.04 11.87 -12.11
N THR A 31 -1.16 10.55 -11.92
CA THR A 31 -0.46 9.55 -12.73
C THR A 31 -1.28 9.01 -13.89
N GLY A 32 -2.58 9.17 -13.87
CA GLY A 32 -3.49 8.63 -14.87
C GLY A 32 -4.23 9.70 -15.68
N LEU A 33 -5.14 10.42 -15.03
CA LEU A 33 -6.05 11.34 -15.73
C LEU A 33 -5.34 12.59 -16.26
N ALA A 34 -4.53 13.23 -15.45
CA ALA A 34 -3.86 14.47 -15.84
C ALA A 34 -2.86 14.29 -17.01
N PRO A 35 -2.01 13.25 -17.02
CA PRO A 35 -1.15 12.97 -18.17
C PRO A 35 -1.93 12.67 -19.45
N ALA A 36 -3.08 11.99 -19.36
CA ALA A 36 -3.93 11.68 -20.51
C ALA A 36 -4.43 12.93 -21.24
N VAL A 37 -4.52 14.07 -20.55
CA VAL A 37 -4.90 15.37 -21.13
C VAL A 37 -3.72 16.32 -21.30
N GLY A 38 -2.49 15.81 -21.24
CA GLY A 38 -1.26 16.57 -21.45
C GLY A 38 -0.76 17.39 -20.27
N MET A 39 -1.36 17.22 -19.09
CA MET A 39 -0.88 17.87 -17.86
C MET A 39 0.34 17.14 -17.28
N PHE A 40 1.21 17.89 -16.62
CA PHE A 40 2.42 17.38 -15.95
C PHE A 40 3.41 16.68 -16.89
N SER A 41 3.41 17.01 -18.18
CA SER A 41 4.39 16.49 -19.12
C SER A 41 5.82 16.81 -18.64
N GLY A 42 6.67 15.80 -18.54
CA GLY A 42 8.02 15.93 -18.01
C GLY A 42 8.14 15.74 -16.50
N ALA A 43 7.14 16.13 -15.71
CA ALA A 43 7.15 15.90 -14.26
C ALA A 43 7.14 14.40 -13.90
N LEU A 44 6.51 13.57 -14.74
CA LEU A 44 6.46 12.11 -14.58
C LEU A 44 7.52 11.40 -15.43
N SER A 45 8.50 12.10 -15.97
CA SER A 45 9.62 11.47 -16.66
C SER A 45 10.41 10.57 -15.70
N TYR A 46 11.08 9.57 -16.25
CA TYR A 46 11.89 8.65 -15.45
C TYR A 46 12.93 9.39 -14.61
N ASP A 47 13.63 10.35 -15.19
CA ASP A 47 14.68 11.11 -14.51
C ASP A 47 14.11 11.91 -13.33
N THR A 48 12.99 12.60 -13.53
CA THR A 48 12.34 13.40 -12.49
C THR A 48 11.82 12.49 -11.37
N MET A 49 11.16 11.39 -11.72
CA MET A 49 10.62 10.45 -10.76
C MET A 49 11.72 9.72 -10.00
N SER A 50 12.80 9.34 -10.68
CA SER A 50 13.95 8.69 -10.07
C SER A 50 14.64 9.61 -9.06
N ALA A 51 14.83 10.89 -9.41
CA ALA A 51 15.38 11.88 -8.49
C ALA A 51 14.47 12.10 -7.27
N PHE A 52 13.16 12.18 -7.48
CA PHE A 52 12.18 12.34 -6.41
C PHE A 52 12.18 11.14 -5.44
N VAL A 53 12.08 9.93 -5.98
CA VAL A 53 12.06 8.70 -5.18
C VAL A 53 13.45 8.41 -4.57
N GLY A 54 14.52 8.90 -5.16
CA GLY A 54 15.89 8.80 -4.62
C GLY A 54 16.09 9.48 -3.27
N ASN A 55 15.24 10.47 -2.94
CA ASN A 55 15.29 11.15 -1.64
C ASN A 55 14.90 10.18 -0.52
N TRP A 56 15.76 10.10 0.52
CA TRP A 56 15.56 9.17 1.63
C TRP A 56 14.24 9.39 2.39
N LEU A 57 13.80 10.64 2.55
CA LEU A 57 12.55 10.96 3.22
C LEU A 57 11.35 10.47 2.40
N ILE A 58 11.38 10.67 1.09
CA ILE A 58 10.36 10.18 0.17
C ILE A 58 10.32 8.65 0.17
N LYS A 59 11.48 7.98 0.20
CA LYS A 59 11.53 6.51 0.33
C LYS A 59 10.83 6.02 1.59
N LEU A 60 11.05 6.67 2.73
CA LEU A 60 10.40 6.29 3.98
C LEU A 60 8.88 6.50 3.92
N ILE A 61 8.45 7.62 3.36
CA ILE A 61 7.02 7.93 3.19
C ILE A 61 6.36 6.91 2.26
N LEU A 62 6.96 6.63 1.11
CA LEU A 62 6.45 5.63 0.15
C LEU A 62 6.41 4.23 0.76
N LEU A 63 7.45 3.84 1.47
CA LEU A 63 7.48 2.55 2.16
C LEU A 63 6.31 2.43 3.14
N GLY A 64 6.10 3.45 3.98
CA GLY A 64 5.00 3.48 4.93
C GLY A 64 3.64 3.36 4.25
N ILE A 65 3.40 4.15 3.20
CA ILE A 65 2.14 4.13 2.44
C ILE A 65 1.90 2.76 1.80
N ILE A 66 2.90 2.19 1.14
CA ILE A 66 2.77 0.92 0.42
C ILE A 66 2.56 -0.24 1.39
N VAL A 67 3.31 -0.29 2.49
CA VAL A 67 3.15 -1.34 3.50
C VAL A 67 1.76 -1.27 4.15
N LEU A 68 1.30 -0.07 4.52
CA LEU A 68 -0.04 0.11 5.06
C LEU A 68 -1.12 -0.29 4.04
N ALA A 69 -0.92 0.05 2.76
CA ALA A 69 -1.83 -0.33 1.68
C ALA A 69 -1.92 -1.84 1.51
N LEU A 70 -0.78 -2.53 1.49
CA LEU A 70 -0.72 -4.00 1.36
C LEU A 70 -1.40 -4.69 2.55
N TRP A 71 -1.13 -4.22 3.75
CA TRP A 71 -1.74 -4.76 4.96
C TRP A 71 -3.25 -4.54 4.99
N HIS A 72 -3.69 -3.33 4.64
CA HIS A 72 -5.11 -3.00 4.53
C HIS A 72 -5.80 -3.87 3.49
N ALA A 73 -5.22 -4.01 2.31
CA ALA A 73 -5.76 -4.84 1.23
C ALA A 73 -5.86 -6.31 1.64
N ALA A 74 -4.83 -6.89 2.26
CA ALA A 74 -4.82 -8.26 2.73
C ALA A 74 -5.97 -8.51 3.72
N HIS A 75 -6.15 -7.62 4.68
CA HIS A 75 -7.22 -7.75 5.66
C HIS A 75 -8.62 -7.61 5.03
N ARG A 76 -8.80 -6.65 4.13
CA ARG A 76 -10.07 -6.47 3.41
C ARG A 76 -10.41 -7.67 2.54
N LEU A 77 -9.44 -8.22 1.81
CA LEU A 77 -9.64 -9.41 0.99
C LEU A 77 -9.99 -10.64 1.84
N ARG A 78 -9.38 -10.78 3.02
CA ARG A 78 -9.75 -11.84 3.96
C ARG A 78 -11.21 -11.74 4.38
N VAL A 79 -11.68 -10.55 4.74
CA VAL A 79 -13.08 -10.30 5.09
C VAL A 79 -13.99 -10.59 3.91
N CYS A 80 -13.66 -10.09 2.71
CA CYS A 80 -14.42 -10.36 1.50
C CYS A 80 -14.51 -11.86 1.19
N ALA A 81 -13.42 -12.61 1.33
CA ALA A 81 -13.44 -14.06 1.12
C ALA A 81 -14.42 -14.75 2.06
N HIS A 82 -14.47 -14.32 3.31
CA HIS A 82 -15.44 -14.82 4.29
C HIS A 82 -16.88 -14.49 3.88
N ASP A 83 -17.13 -13.28 3.43
CA ASP A 83 -18.45 -12.82 2.96
C ASP A 83 -18.93 -13.61 1.73
N PHE A 84 -18.01 -14.03 0.86
CA PHE A 84 -18.30 -14.92 -0.28
C PHE A 84 -18.45 -16.40 0.11
N GLY A 85 -18.44 -16.73 1.40
CA GLY A 85 -18.67 -18.07 1.90
C GLY A 85 -17.44 -18.98 1.89
N ILE A 86 -16.26 -18.45 1.67
CA ILE A 86 -15.00 -19.21 1.79
C ILE A 86 -14.72 -19.46 3.27
N ARG A 87 -14.88 -20.73 3.69
CA ARG A 87 -14.77 -21.12 5.11
C ARG A 87 -13.34 -21.41 5.58
N ALA A 88 -12.38 -21.54 4.66
CA ALA A 88 -10.97 -21.81 4.97
C ALA A 88 -10.24 -20.54 5.43
N ASP A 89 -10.74 -19.85 6.44
CA ASP A 89 -10.24 -18.56 6.90
C ASP A 89 -8.75 -18.58 7.26
N THR A 90 -8.27 -19.66 7.90
CA THR A 90 -6.86 -19.80 8.24
C THR A 90 -5.97 -19.85 7.01
N VAL A 91 -6.35 -20.59 5.98
CA VAL A 91 -5.61 -20.67 4.71
C VAL A 91 -5.62 -19.33 3.99
N VAL A 92 -6.78 -18.68 3.90
CA VAL A 92 -6.94 -17.35 3.30
C VAL A 92 -6.05 -16.32 4.02
N ALA A 93 -6.06 -16.32 5.35
CA ALA A 93 -5.21 -15.44 6.15
C ALA A 93 -3.72 -15.68 5.88
N TRP A 94 -3.25 -16.92 5.87
CA TRP A 94 -1.87 -17.25 5.58
C TRP A 94 -1.44 -16.80 4.20
N VAL A 95 -2.26 -17.06 3.18
CA VAL A 95 -1.96 -16.65 1.80
C VAL A 95 -1.89 -15.13 1.69
N LEU A 96 -2.91 -14.41 2.15
CA LEU A 96 -3.01 -12.97 1.97
C LEU A 96 -1.96 -12.20 2.77
N TYR A 97 -1.73 -12.59 4.03
CA TYR A 97 -0.72 -11.91 4.84
C TYR A 97 0.70 -12.26 4.41
N SER A 98 0.92 -13.47 3.90
CA SER A 98 2.21 -13.83 3.28
C SER A 98 2.47 -13.00 2.02
N LEU A 99 1.46 -12.81 1.17
CA LEU A 99 1.57 -11.93 -0.01
C LEU A 99 1.86 -10.48 0.38
N ALA A 100 1.22 -9.97 1.43
CA ALA A 100 1.50 -8.64 1.95
C ALA A 100 2.94 -8.52 2.47
N ALA A 101 3.43 -9.53 3.18
CA ALA A 101 4.81 -9.57 3.68
C ALA A 101 5.83 -9.61 2.53
N VAL A 102 5.61 -10.47 1.52
CA VAL A 102 6.45 -10.55 0.32
C VAL A 102 6.43 -9.22 -0.45
N GLY A 103 5.28 -8.62 -0.62
CA GLY A 103 5.13 -7.32 -1.26
C GLY A 103 5.87 -6.21 -0.48
N SER A 104 5.83 -6.24 0.84
CA SER A 104 6.56 -5.30 1.69
C SER A 104 8.08 -5.44 1.53
N VAL A 105 8.60 -6.67 1.54
CA VAL A 105 10.03 -6.94 1.30
C VAL A 105 10.43 -6.51 -0.11
N ALA A 106 9.63 -6.83 -1.12
CA ALA A 106 9.87 -6.41 -2.50
C ALA A 106 9.92 -4.89 -2.63
N THR A 107 9.04 -4.17 -1.91
CA THR A 107 9.04 -2.70 -1.86
C THR A 107 10.34 -2.16 -1.27
N ILE A 108 10.81 -2.73 -0.17
CA ILE A 108 12.09 -2.35 0.44
C ILE A 108 13.24 -2.53 -0.56
N ILE A 109 13.31 -3.69 -1.20
CA ILE A 109 14.35 -3.99 -2.19
C ILE A 109 14.30 -3.00 -3.36
N ALA A 110 13.10 -2.72 -3.88
CA ALA A 110 12.92 -1.79 -4.99
C ALA A 110 13.37 -0.38 -4.61
N LEU A 111 12.98 0.12 -3.44
CA LEU A 111 13.36 1.46 -2.97
C LEU A 111 14.87 1.58 -2.68
N LEU A 112 15.51 0.50 -2.26
CA LEU A 112 16.96 0.50 -2.05
C LEU A 112 17.75 0.55 -3.37
N ARG A 113 17.14 0.16 -4.48
CA ARG A 113 17.77 0.19 -5.81
C ARG A 113 17.67 1.54 -6.52
N VAL A 114 16.80 2.40 -6.07
CA VAL A 114 16.65 3.76 -6.57
C VAL A 114 17.51 4.72 -5.71
#